data_55f0b51a49f6c274db16257bf291c807
#
_entry.id   55f0b51a49f6c274db16257bf291c807
#
_cell.length_a   1.000
_cell.length_b   1.000
_cell.length_c   1.000
_cell.angle_alpha   90.00
_cell.angle_beta   90.00
_cell.angle_gamma   90.00
#
_symmetry.space_group_name_H-M   'P 1'
#
loop_
_entity.id
_entity.type
_entity.pdbx_description
1 polymer ?
#
loop_
_entity_poly.entity_id
_entity_poly.type
_entity_poly.pdbx_seq_one_letter_code
_entity_poly.pdbx_strand_id
1 'polypeptide(L)'
;MSLQTGARLARTHKPVIDPADLKIMAYEIDGPLLDQHPSFVRTADIREMSSVGMIVDDSDELVGLDDIIKLKELYELGFPLIGMPVIDEHRHKLGKVEDYTVETGSFVVQQLNVKRGLIKGLADTGLLVHRSQIAEINDRSIVVKSTAKKSVEPVMEAVRHEYVNPFRAPAPQPEPES
;
A
#
# COMPACT_ATOMS: atom_id res chain seq x y z
N MET A 1 10.90 7.79 -20.11
CA MET A 1 11.11 8.81 -21.18
C MET A 1 12.49 9.43 -21.02
N SER A 2 13.17 9.73 -22.11
CA SER A 2 14.45 10.45 -22.07
C SER A 2 14.23 11.95 -21.87
N LEU A 3 14.98 12.55 -20.94
CA LEU A 3 15.00 13.99 -20.73
C LEU A 3 15.65 14.71 -21.91
N GLN A 4 16.72 14.14 -22.49
CA GLN A 4 17.46 14.73 -23.59
C GLN A 4 16.67 14.81 -24.89
N THR A 5 15.92 13.77 -25.23
CA THR A 5 15.24 13.67 -26.52
C THR A 5 13.73 13.82 -26.44
N GLY A 6 13.13 13.73 -25.27
CA GLY A 6 11.68 13.66 -25.07
C GLY A 6 11.07 12.35 -25.58
N ALA A 7 11.88 11.41 -26.07
CA ALA A 7 11.39 10.15 -26.63
C ALA A 7 10.98 9.17 -25.54
N ARG A 8 9.98 8.34 -25.87
CA ARG A 8 9.61 7.21 -25.04
C ARG A 8 10.61 6.07 -25.28
N LEU A 9 11.39 5.70 -24.26
CA LEU A 9 12.40 4.64 -24.36
C LEU A 9 11.80 3.24 -24.21
N ALA A 10 10.95 3.04 -23.21
CA ALA A 10 10.39 1.74 -22.89
C ALA A 10 9.08 1.86 -22.08
N ARG A 11 8.50 0.72 -21.70
CA ARG A 11 7.40 0.60 -20.74
C ARG A 11 7.87 -0.17 -19.52
N THR A 12 7.43 0.24 -18.34
CA THR A 12 7.63 -0.55 -17.12
C THR A 12 6.71 -1.78 -17.13
N HIS A 13 7.24 -2.92 -16.72
CA HIS A 13 6.53 -4.18 -16.63
C HIS A 13 6.24 -4.54 -15.17
N LYS A 14 7.26 -4.85 -14.39
CA LYS A 14 7.12 -5.19 -12.97
C LYS A 14 8.23 -4.56 -12.13
N PRO A 15 7.98 -4.26 -10.83
CA PRO A 15 9.00 -3.80 -9.91
C PRO A 15 9.89 -4.96 -9.44
N VAL A 16 11.15 -4.67 -9.17
CA VAL A 16 12.07 -5.50 -8.40
C VAL A 16 12.16 -4.91 -7.00
N ILE A 17 11.59 -5.60 -6.02
CA ILE A 17 11.44 -5.13 -4.65
C ILE A 17 12.45 -5.85 -3.75
N ASP A 18 13.19 -5.08 -2.95
CA ASP A 18 13.99 -5.63 -1.86
C ASP A 18 13.08 -5.93 -0.66
N PRO A 19 12.91 -7.20 -0.25
CA PRO A 19 12.05 -7.55 0.88
C PRO A 19 12.58 -7.05 2.23
N ALA A 20 13.86 -6.72 2.33
CA ALA A 20 14.47 -6.28 3.58
C ALA A 20 13.90 -4.93 4.07
N ASP A 21 13.61 -4.04 3.14
CA ASP A 21 13.12 -2.70 3.45
C ASP A 21 11.90 -2.27 2.62
N LEU A 22 11.36 -3.17 1.78
CA LEU A 22 10.27 -2.90 0.84
C LEU A 22 10.58 -1.75 -0.14
N LYS A 23 11.84 -1.56 -0.47
CA LYS A 23 12.26 -0.59 -1.48
C LYS A 23 12.18 -1.20 -2.87
N ILE A 24 11.61 -0.47 -3.80
CA ILE A 24 11.70 -0.79 -5.23
C ILE A 24 13.08 -0.37 -5.70
N MET A 25 13.90 -1.32 -6.12
CA MET A 25 15.27 -1.08 -6.59
C MET A 25 15.32 -0.72 -8.06
N ALA A 26 14.46 -1.37 -8.85
CA ALA A 26 14.35 -1.16 -10.28
C ALA A 26 12.97 -1.55 -10.79
N TYR A 27 12.65 -1.14 -11.99
CA TYR A 27 11.52 -1.66 -12.76
C TYR A 27 12.06 -2.41 -13.97
N GLU A 28 11.62 -3.64 -14.15
CA GLU A 28 11.78 -4.35 -15.42
C GLU A 28 11.04 -3.58 -16.50
N ILE A 29 11.67 -3.42 -17.64
CA ILE A 29 11.17 -2.63 -18.76
C ILE A 29 11.11 -3.47 -20.03
N ASP A 30 10.19 -3.11 -20.90
CA ASP A 30 10.01 -3.71 -22.22
C ASP A 30 9.89 -2.62 -23.27
N GLY A 31 10.52 -2.83 -24.42
CA GLY A 31 10.48 -1.87 -25.52
C GLY A 31 11.34 -2.29 -26.70
N PRO A 32 11.01 -1.77 -27.90
CA PRO A 32 11.68 -2.18 -29.15
C PRO A 32 13.12 -1.62 -29.30
N LEU A 33 13.52 -0.69 -28.42
CA LEU A 33 14.82 -0.01 -28.46
C LEU A 33 15.80 -0.57 -27.42
N LEU A 34 15.45 -1.72 -26.79
CA LEU A 34 16.29 -2.36 -25.77
C LEU A 34 17.19 -3.41 -26.40
N ASP A 35 18.49 -3.30 -26.16
CA ASP A 35 19.51 -4.21 -26.70
C ASP A 35 19.61 -5.53 -25.94
N GLN A 36 19.08 -5.55 -24.69
CA GLN A 36 19.17 -6.69 -23.78
C GLN A 36 17.80 -7.05 -23.20
N HIS A 37 17.65 -8.32 -22.84
CA HIS A 37 16.46 -8.83 -22.15
C HIS A 37 16.86 -9.85 -21.07
N PRO A 38 16.42 -9.68 -19.80
CA PRO A 38 15.61 -8.56 -19.30
C PRO A 38 16.43 -7.27 -19.15
N SER A 39 15.78 -6.13 -19.35
CA SER A 39 16.33 -4.80 -19.13
C SER A 39 15.60 -4.09 -18.00
N PHE A 40 16.27 -3.16 -17.35
CA PHE A 40 15.77 -2.49 -16.15
C PHE A 40 16.07 -0.99 -16.19
N VAL A 41 15.22 -0.23 -15.51
CA VAL A 41 15.51 1.14 -15.07
C VAL A 41 15.61 1.14 -13.56
N ARG A 42 16.74 1.59 -13.01
CA ARG A 42 16.92 1.69 -11.56
C ARG A 42 16.16 2.90 -11.02
N THR A 43 15.58 2.76 -9.84
CA THR A 43 14.89 3.89 -9.19
C THR A 43 15.83 5.06 -8.86
N ALA A 44 17.13 4.77 -8.68
CA ALA A 44 18.16 5.78 -8.44
C ALA A 44 18.43 6.68 -9.67
N ASP A 45 18.11 6.23 -10.88
CA ASP A 45 18.35 6.93 -12.12
C ASP A 45 17.09 7.69 -12.60
N ILE A 46 15.98 7.53 -11.91
CA ILE A 46 14.74 8.23 -12.18
C ILE A 46 14.86 9.67 -11.65
N ARG A 47 14.86 10.64 -12.55
CA ARG A 47 14.93 12.06 -12.22
C ARG A 47 13.59 12.60 -11.72
N GLU A 48 12.52 12.17 -12.35
CA GLU A 48 11.18 12.64 -12.04
C GLU A 48 10.12 11.58 -12.34
N MET A 49 9.10 11.54 -11.49
CA MET A 49 7.85 10.83 -11.77
C MET A 49 6.74 11.85 -12.02
N SER A 50 6.12 11.75 -13.17
CA SER A 50 5.04 12.66 -13.58
C SER A 50 3.86 11.88 -14.19
N SER A 51 2.82 12.60 -14.58
CA SER A 51 1.66 12.03 -15.27
C SER A 51 2.00 11.39 -16.63
N VAL A 52 3.13 11.76 -17.23
CA VAL A 52 3.62 11.17 -18.48
C VAL A 52 4.50 9.94 -18.26
N GLY A 53 4.89 9.67 -17.03
CA GLY A 53 5.69 8.52 -16.62
C GLY A 53 6.98 8.86 -15.90
N MET A 54 7.91 7.91 -15.86
CA MET A 54 9.25 8.07 -15.28
C MET A 54 10.17 8.72 -16.29
N ILE A 55 10.91 9.72 -15.86
CA ILE A 55 11.89 10.47 -16.68
C ILE A 55 13.28 10.10 -16.22
N VAL A 56 14.13 9.70 -17.15
CA VAL A 56 15.55 9.42 -17.00
C VAL A 56 16.35 10.34 -17.90
N ASP A 57 17.66 10.50 -17.70
CA ASP A 57 18.48 11.39 -18.52
C ASP A 57 18.47 10.93 -19.99
N ASP A 58 18.84 9.69 -20.24
CA ASP A 58 18.83 9.10 -21.59
C ASP A 58 18.71 7.56 -21.56
N SER A 59 19.03 6.90 -22.69
CA SER A 59 18.98 5.45 -22.83
C SER A 59 20.11 4.73 -22.10
N ASP A 60 21.21 5.39 -21.79
CA ASP A 60 22.37 4.79 -21.13
C ASP A 60 22.11 4.44 -19.66
N GLU A 61 21.01 5.00 -19.10
CA GLU A 61 20.51 4.62 -17.76
C GLU A 61 19.74 3.29 -17.72
N LEU A 62 19.51 2.69 -18.90
CA LEU A 62 18.85 1.40 -18.99
C LEU A 62 19.89 0.28 -18.91
N VAL A 63 19.75 -0.62 -17.94
CA VAL A 63 20.74 -1.64 -17.61
C VAL A 63 20.22 -3.05 -17.86
N GLY A 64 21.14 -3.97 -18.17
CA GLY A 64 20.87 -5.39 -18.22
C GLY A 64 20.91 -6.05 -16.84
N LEU A 65 20.50 -7.32 -16.76
CA LEU A 65 20.48 -8.06 -15.50
C LEU A 65 21.89 -8.28 -14.93
N ASP A 66 22.88 -8.51 -15.79
CA ASP A 66 24.24 -8.82 -15.38
C ASP A 66 25.08 -7.58 -15.02
N ASP A 67 24.57 -6.38 -15.26
CA ASP A 67 25.30 -5.14 -15.01
C ASP A 67 25.37 -4.81 -13.50
N ILE A 68 24.43 -5.34 -12.69
CA ILE A 68 24.34 -5.01 -11.27
C ILE A 68 24.06 -6.27 -10.44
N ILE A 69 25.05 -6.72 -9.67
CA ILE A 69 24.99 -7.94 -8.87
C ILE A 69 23.77 -7.96 -7.93
N LYS A 70 23.56 -6.89 -7.15
CA LYS A 70 22.42 -6.83 -6.21
C LYS A 70 21.06 -6.87 -6.92
N LEU A 71 20.95 -6.27 -8.10
CA LEU A 71 19.71 -6.31 -8.88
C LEU A 71 19.43 -7.74 -9.36
N LYS A 72 20.48 -8.43 -9.81
CA LYS A 72 20.37 -9.84 -10.24
C LYS A 72 19.88 -10.72 -9.08
N GLU A 73 20.49 -10.62 -7.91
CA GLU A 73 20.10 -11.39 -6.72
C GLU A 73 18.63 -11.16 -6.35
N LEU A 74 18.16 -9.91 -6.35
CA LEU A 74 16.76 -9.58 -6.04
C LEU A 74 15.79 -10.04 -7.13
N TYR A 75 16.22 -9.96 -8.39
CA TYR A 75 15.40 -10.44 -9.51
C TYR A 75 15.25 -11.96 -9.47
N GLU A 76 16.32 -12.68 -9.21
CA GLU A 76 16.32 -14.15 -9.07
C GLU A 76 15.53 -14.60 -7.82
N LEU A 77 15.57 -13.82 -6.73
CA LEU A 77 14.74 -14.06 -5.55
C LEU A 77 13.24 -14.02 -5.89
N GLY A 78 12.86 -13.17 -6.87
CA GLY A 78 11.51 -13.12 -7.40
C GLY A 78 10.44 -12.78 -6.34
N PHE A 79 10.74 -11.90 -5.39
CA PHE A 79 9.86 -11.56 -4.28
C PHE A 79 8.48 -11.05 -4.74
N PRO A 80 7.39 -11.78 -4.49
CA PRO A 80 6.07 -11.46 -5.04
C PRO A 80 5.24 -10.71 -4.00
N LEU A 81 5.44 -9.39 -3.83
CA LEU A 81 4.70 -8.62 -2.84
C LEU A 81 3.17 -8.74 -3.01
N ILE A 82 2.69 -8.64 -4.24
CA ILE A 82 1.26 -8.86 -4.55
C ILE A 82 0.91 -10.34 -4.38
N GLY A 83 -0.18 -10.60 -3.71
CA GLY A 83 -0.66 -11.96 -3.43
C GLY A 83 -0.05 -12.59 -2.17
N MET A 84 0.96 -11.97 -1.55
CA MET A 84 1.53 -12.49 -0.31
C MET A 84 0.50 -12.57 0.81
N PRO A 85 0.48 -13.66 1.57
CA PRO A 85 -0.32 -13.78 2.77
C PRO A 85 0.12 -12.77 3.83
N VAL A 86 -0.84 -12.13 4.49
CA VAL A 86 -0.62 -11.27 5.64
C VAL A 86 -1.21 -11.94 6.87
N ILE A 87 -0.40 -12.06 7.92
CA ILE A 87 -0.77 -12.68 9.20
C ILE A 87 -0.41 -11.74 10.35
N ASP A 88 -1.07 -11.92 11.50
CA ASP A 88 -0.65 -11.24 12.74
C ASP A 88 0.44 -12.02 13.48
N GLU A 89 0.96 -11.46 14.58
CA GLU A 89 1.96 -12.09 15.44
C GLU A 89 1.47 -13.41 16.08
N HIS A 90 0.15 -13.63 16.13
CA HIS A 90 -0.49 -14.86 16.61
C HIS A 90 -0.77 -15.86 15.48
N ARG A 91 -0.27 -15.61 14.26
CA ARG A 91 -0.48 -16.39 13.05
C ARG A 91 -1.93 -16.43 12.54
N HIS A 92 -2.80 -15.53 12.95
CA HIS A 92 -4.11 -15.39 12.34
C HIS A 92 -3.99 -14.76 10.94
N LYS A 93 -4.67 -15.37 9.98
CA LYS A 93 -4.71 -14.85 8.60
C LYS A 93 -5.53 -13.58 8.54
N LEU A 94 -4.92 -12.50 8.09
CA LEU A 94 -5.58 -11.22 7.88
C LEU A 94 -6.07 -11.06 6.44
N GLY A 95 -5.38 -11.66 5.47
CA GLY A 95 -5.73 -11.60 4.07
C GLY A 95 -4.52 -11.82 3.17
N LYS A 96 -4.58 -11.25 1.96
CA LYS A 96 -3.47 -11.21 1.00
C LYS A 96 -3.27 -9.79 0.50
N VAL A 97 -2.04 -9.43 0.19
CA VAL A 97 -1.73 -8.14 -0.44
C VAL A 97 -2.39 -8.09 -1.81
N GLU A 98 -3.27 -7.12 -2.03
CA GLU A 98 -3.95 -6.86 -3.30
C GLU A 98 -3.26 -5.73 -4.06
N ASP A 99 -2.82 -4.70 -3.31
CA ASP A 99 -2.18 -3.52 -3.86
C ASP A 99 -1.30 -2.85 -2.80
N TYR A 100 -0.47 -1.88 -3.21
CA TYR A 100 0.37 -1.12 -2.29
C TYR A 100 0.60 0.30 -2.79
N THR A 101 0.91 1.22 -1.88
CA THR A 101 1.31 2.58 -2.21
C THR A 101 2.79 2.78 -1.97
N VAL A 102 3.43 3.52 -2.88
CA VAL A 102 4.85 3.83 -2.86
C VAL A 102 5.05 5.32 -2.66
N GLU A 103 5.98 5.70 -1.83
CA GLU A 103 6.47 7.06 -1.76
C GLU A 103 7.42 7.31 -2.94
N THR A 104 7.09 8.28 -3.79
CA THR A 104 7.79 8.48 -5.07
C THR A 104 9.21 9.04 -4.93
N GLY A 105 9.52 9.71 -3.82
CA GLY A 105 10.87 10.25 -3.57
C GLY A 105 11.89 9.18 -3.16
N SER A 106 11.46 8.18 -2.38
CA SER A 106 12.33 7.11 -1.86
C SER A 106 12.14 5.77 -2.56
N PHE A 107 11.05 5.62 -3.30
CA PHE A 107 10.59 4.34 -3.89
C PHE A 107 10.35 3.25 -2.85
N VAL A 108 9.97 3.64 -1.64
CA VAL A 108 9.67 2.70 -0.56
C VAL A 108 8.16 2.50 -0.45
N VAL A 109 7.73 1.25 -0.33
CA VAL A 109 6.34 0.91 -0.06
C VAL A 109 5.95 1.40 1.33
N GLN A 110 4.94 2.25 1.40
CA GLN A 110 4.47 2.85 2.65
C GLN A 110 3.25 2.15 3.23
N GLN A 111 2.43 1.58 2.36
CA GLN A 111 1.17 0.99 2.79
C GLN A 111 0.80 -0.21 1.91
N LEU A 112 0.26 -1.24 2.53
CA LEU A 112 -0.29 -2.40 1.86
C LEU A 112 -1.81 -2.34 1.96
N ASN A 113 -2.47 -2.59 0.84
CA ASN A 113 -3.90 -2.87 0.79
C ASN A 113 -4.09 -4.39 0.82
N VAL A 114 -4.70 -4.89 1.89
CA VAL A 114 -4.85 -6.32 2.15
C VAL A 114 -6.30 -6.72 1.96
N LYS A 115 -6.56 -7.57 0.98
CA LYS A 115 -7.88 -8.14 0.74
C LYS A 115 -8.14 -9.26 1.72
N ARG A 116 -9.21 -9.16 2.48
CA ARG A 116 -9.68 -10.22 3.37
C ARG A 116 -10.41 -11.30 2.57
N GLY A 117 -10.29 -12.54 2.99
CA GLY A 117 -11.12 -13.62 2.44
C GLY A 117 -12.60 -13.37 2.72
N LEU A 118 -13.47 -13.78 1.79
CA LEU A 118 -14.92 -13.64 1.92
C LEU A 118 -15.43 -14.34 3.19
N ILE A 119 -15.67 -13.58 4.24
CA ILE A 119 -16.51 -14.03 5.36
C ILE A 119 -17.93 -13.71 4.94
N LYS A 120 -18.76 -14.77 4.75
CA LYS A 120 -20.17 -14.62 4.39
C LYS A 120 -20.85 -13.63 5.34
N GLY A 121 -21.32 -12.50 4.78
CA GLY A 121 -22.14 -11.52 5.50
C GLY A 121 -21.46 -10.22 5.94
N LEU A 122 -20.15 -10.03 5.77
CA LEU A 122 -19.51 -8.72 5.95
C LEU A 122 -19.12 -8.15 4.58
N ALA A 123 -19.35 -6.84 4.42
CA ALA A 123 -18.85 -6.09 3.27
C ALA A 123 -17.32 -6.27 3.16
N ASP A 124 -16.82 -6.43 1.94
CA ASP A 124 -15.40 -6.62 1.62
C ASP A 124 -14.61 -5.34 2.02
N THR A 125 -14.32 -5.20 3.30
CA THR A 125 -13.53 -4.10 3.82
C THR A 125 -12.08 -4.49 3.76
N GLY A 126 -11.36 -3.95 2.77
CA GLY A 126 -9.90 -4.05 2.71
C GLY A 126 -9.26 -3.60 4.02
N LEU A 127 -8.16 -4.22 4.42
CA LEU A 127 -7.34 -3.82 5.55
C LEU A 127 -6.16 -3.02 5.01
N LEU A 128 -6.00 -1.79 5.48
CA LEU A 128 -4.82 -0.98 5.19
C LEU A 128 -3.77 -1.24 6.27
N VAL A 129 -2.56 -1.63 5.86
CA VAL A 129 -1.42 -1.90 6.74
C VAL A 129 -0.31 -0.92 6.39
N HIS A 130 0.00 -0.02 7.30
CA HIS A 130 1.14 0.88 7.14
C HIS A 130 2.45 0.13 7.39
N ARG A 131 3.54 0.52 6.71
CA ARG A 131 4.84 -0.17 6.83
C ARG A 131 5.35 -0.29 8.27
N SER A 132 5.10 0.70 9.12
CA SER A 132 5.48 0.66 10.54
C SER A 132 4.80 -0.43 11.36
N GLN A 133 3.72 -1.00 10.85
CA GLN A 133 3.00 -2.12 11.44
C GLN A 133 3.57 -3.47 11.03
N ILE A 134 4.45 -3.51 10.02
CA ILE A 134 5.12 -4.74 9.60
C ILE A 134 6.18 -5.08 10.63
N ALA A 135 6.09 -6.29 11.19
CA ALA A 135 7.06 -6.82 12.13
C ALA A 135 8.15 -7.64 11.42
N GLU A 136 7.77 -8.44 10.43
CA GLU A 136 8.66 -9.33 9.69
C GLU A 136 8.13 -9.57 8.27
N ILE A 137 9.06 -9.77 7.35
CA ILE A 137 8.77 -10.23 6.00
C ILE A 137 9.62 -11.47 5.76
N ASN A 138 9.00 -12.55 5.32
CA ASN A 138 9.70 -13.76 4.95
C ASN A 138 9.19 -14.28 3.59
N ASP A 139 9.73 -15.41 3.13
CA ASP A 139 9.40 -16.02 1.84
C ASP A 139 7.94 -16.49 1.71
N ARG A 140 7.19 -16.56 2.79
CA ARG A 140 5.83 -17.13 2.84
C ARG A 140 4.75 -16.14 3.23
N SER A 141 5.09 -15.11 4.01
CA SER A 141 4.11 -14.19 4.58
C SER A 141 4.72 -12.89 5.07
N ILE A 142 3.87 -11.90 5.20
CA ILE A 142 4.14 -10.64 5.89
C ILE A 142 3.48 -10.74 7.27
N VAL A 143 4.29 -10.62 8.32
CA VAL A 143 3.82 -10.60 9.71
C VAL A 143 3.63 -9.14 10.13
N VAL A 144 2.43 -8.82 10.62
CA VAL A 144 2.11 -7.48 11.10
C VAL A 144 1.86 -7.51 12.60
N LYS A 145 2.25 -6.43 13.27
CA LYS A 145 1.97 -6.22 14.69
C LYS A 145 0.47 -6.30 14.90
N SER A 146 0.05 -7.10 15.85
CA SER A 146 -1.34 -7.15 16.26
C SER A 146 -1.70 -5.76 16.79
N THR A 147 -2.46 -5.00 16.01
CA THR A 147 -3.19 -3.88 16.58
C THR A 147 -4.26 -4.55 17.43
N ALA A 148 -3.96 -4.75 18.73
CA ALA A 148 -5.02 -5.06 19.67
C ALA A 148 -6.10 -4.02 19.36
N LYS A 149 -7.22 -4.45 18.77
CA LYS A 149 -8.44 -3.67 18.84
C LYS A 149 -8.62 -3.41 20.32
N LYS A 150 -8.30 -2.19 20.81
CA LYS A 150 -9.13 -1.65 21.86
C LYS A 150 -10.53 -1.81 21.24
N SER A 151 -11.23 -2.82 21.71
CA SER A 151 -12.65 -2.86 21.58
C SER A 151 -13.07 -1.49 22.07
N VAL A 152 -13.40 -0.61 21.15
CA VAL A 152 -14.26 0.51 21.48
C VAL A 152 -15.53 -0.21 21.85
N GLU A 153 -15.67 -0.52 23.15
CA GLU A 153 -16.97 -0.79 23.71
C GLU A 153 -17.82 0.37 23.19
N PRO A 154 -18.92 0.08 22.52
CA PRO A 154 -19.83 1.16 22.16
C PRO A 154 -20.19 1.81 23.50
N VAL A 155 -19.67 2.99 23.74
CA VAL A 155 -20.21 3.88 24.77
C VAL A 155 -21.61 4.23 24.26
N MET A 156 -22.53 3.30 24.51
CA MET A 156 -23.95 3.57 24.52
C MET A 156 -24.26 4.33 25.81
N GLU A 157 -23.62 5.47 25.93
CA GLU A 157 -24.17 6.51 26.77
C GLU A 157 -25.29 7.12 25.94
N ALA A 158 -26.46 6.50 26.09
CA ALA A 158 -27.71 7.06 25.62
C ALA A 158 -27.94 8.36 26.37
N VAL A 159 -27.35 9.45 25.87
CA VAL A 159 -27.81 10.78 26.20
C VAL A 159 -29.22 10.87 25.58
N ARG A 160 -30.23 10.49 26.37
CA ARG A 160 -31.58 10.88 26.12
C ARG A 160 -31.63 12.39 26.24
N HIS A 161 -31.34 13.08 25.18
CA HIS A 161 -31.81 14.45 25.03
C HIS A 161 -33.30 14.36 24.90
N GLU A 162 -33.99 14.64 26.04
CA GLU A 162 -35.39 14.88 26.04
C GLU A 162 -35.60 16.12 25.17
N TYR A 163 -36.16 15.91 23.98
CA TYR A 163 -36.44 16.98 23.04
C TYR A 163 -37.59 17.81 23.58
N VAL A 164 -37.27 18.90 24.28
CA VAL A 164 -38.28 19.91 24.71
C VAL A 164 -38.63 20.73 23.48
N ASN A 165 -39.86 20.54 23.00
CA ASN A 165 -40.42 21.33 21.89
C ASN A 165 -40.55 22.79 22.35
N PRO A 166 -39.82 23.77 21.81
CA PRO A 166 -39.82 25.14 22.26
C PRO A 166 -41.16 25.88 21.95
N PHE A 167 -42.04 25.26 21.18
CA PHE A 167 -43.34 25.84 20.81
C PHE A 167 -44.52 25.22 21.57
N ARG A 168 -44.28 24.33 22.52
CA ARG A 168 -45.38 23.78 23.35
C ARG A 168 -45.48 24.58 24.64
N ALA A 169 -46.57 25.34 24.78
CA ALA A 169 -46.88 26.06 26.01
C ALA A 169 -46.91 25.08 27.21
N PRO A 170 -46.37 25.46 28.39
CA PRO A 170 -46.46 24.62 29.57
C PRO A 170 -47.90 24.40 29.99
N ALA A 171 -48.24 23.17 30.34
CA ALA A 171 -49.58 22.85 30.86
C ALA A 171 -49.82 23.62 32.16
N PRO A 172 -51.08 24.15 32.41
CA PRO A 172 -51.39 24.85 33.62
C PRO A 172 -51.26 23.95 34.84
N GLN A 173 -50.60 24.46 35.88
CA GLN A 173 -50.46 23.77 37.15
C GLN A 173 -51.83 23.79 37.88
N PRO A 174 -52.22 22.69 38.53
CA PRO A 174 -53.39 22.70 39.36
C PRO A 174 -53.18 23.58 40.61
N GLU A 175 -54.18 24.46 40.88
CA GLU A 175 -54.18 25.30 42.08
C GLU A 175 -54.34 24.41 43.31
N PRO A 176 -53.71 24.79 44.48
CA PRO A 176 -53.92 24.07 45.71
C PRO A 176 -55.30 24.41 46.28
N GLU A 177 -56.09 23.37 46.47
CA GLU A 177 -57.36 23.51 47.21
C GLU A 177 -57.08 23.90 48.67
N SER A 178 -57.83 24.90 49.11
CA SER A 178 -57.85 25.46 50.47
C SER A 178 -58.57 24.56 51.47
#